data_9e18b3ec50975876cc122d452c49b6d0
#
_entry.id   9e18b3ec50975876cc122d452c49b6d0
#
_cell.length_a   1.000
_cell.length_b   1.000
_cell.length_c   1.000
_cell.angle_alpha   90.00
_cell.angle_beta   90.00
_cell.angle_gamma   90.00
#
_symmetry.space_group_name_H-M   'P 1'
#
loop_
_entity.id
_entity.type
_entity.pdbx_description
1 polymer ?
#
loop_
_entity_poly.entity_id
_entity_poly.type
_entity_poly.pdbx_seq_one_letter_code
_entity_poly.pdbx_strand_id
1 'polypeptide(L)'
;MTPVPPPAVELSADQARRIALRAQGFLGAPDRRAGVPGVLRHLGAVQLDTISVLARSHELIPYARLGPVSRRTVEDAYWSGGRTFEYWSHAACILPVEEWPHFAFRRRAYRSRPHWGHDLPDGSYDTVIKQLRDEGPLTATELGGAKNGGEWWDWSASKVAVERALMYGEVVCTERRGWKRVYDLAERAIPDALLHDDLSDAECRRRLVALAGTSLGVGTRGDIADYHRLKGEEFDAVVADSGLVPVVVEGWTKPAWADPEALAKEVRGRHRTTLLSPFDSLIWERARTERIFGFTHRLEAYVPKQKRIHGYFAMPLLAGGKLQGRVDPAREGTTLVARQASLAGPKAVAPMAEALVEAAAWVGCTDIRVDRVDAPELREPLRTEIGHALQRAYR
;
A
#
# COMPACT_ATOMS: atom_id res chain seq x y z
N MET A 1 12.52 41.69 15.25
CA MET A 1 13.20 40.48 15.74
C MET A 1 12.44 39.31 15.15
N THR A 2 13.02 38.61 14.22
CA THR A 2 12.47 37.33 13.73
C THR A 2 12.48 36.35 14.91
N PRO A 3 11.36 35.69 15.24
CA PRO A 3 11.35 34.70 16.33
C PRO A 3 12.36 33.60 16.00
N VAL A 4 13.23 33.32 16.95
CA VAL A 4 14.15 32.18 16.88
C VAL A 4 13.26 30.95 16.78
N PRO A 5 13.37 30.10 15.72
CA PRO A 5 12.57 28.92 15.64
C PRO A 5 12.80 28.05 16.88
N PRO A 6 11.77 27.39 17.42
CA PRO A 6 11.95 26.50 18.57
C PRO A 6 13.01 25.44 18.23
N PRO A 7 13.80 24.99 19.22
CA PRO A 7 14.79 23.95 18.98
C PRO A 7 14.10 22.73 18.36
N ALA A 8 14.66 22.21 17.25
CA ALA A 8 14.13 21.03 16.59
C ALA A 8 14.15 19.85 17.58
N VAL A 9 13.08 19.06 17.61
CA VAL A 9 13.03 17.85 18.42
C VAL A 9 14.06 16.86 17.89
N GLU A 10 14.94 16.40 18.76
CA GLU A 10 15.96 15.41 18.42
C GLU A 10 15.42 13.99 18.69
N LEU A 11 15.65 13.09 17.75
CA LEU A 11 15.26 11.68 17.83
C LEU A 11 16.48 10.80 17.58
N SER A 12 16.65 9.76 18.39
CA SER A 12 17.57 8.67 18.04
C SER A 12 17.03 7.88 16.84
N ALA A 13 17.89 7.16 16.15
CA ALA A 13 17.51 6.27 15.05
C ALA A 13 16.50 5.19 15.51
N ASP A 14 16.65 4.70 16.75
CA ASP A 14 15.70 3.74 17.34
C ASP A 14 14.34 4.36 17.61
N GLN A 15 14.28 5.57 18.16
CA GLN A 15 13.02 6.30 18.36
C GLN A 15 12.30 6.53 17.03
N ALA A 16 12.99 7.01 16.00
CA ALA A 16 12.42 7.22 14.67
C ALA A 16 11.86 5.92 14.08
N ARG A 17 12.60 4.81 14.19
CA ARG A 17 12.11 3.49 13.74
C ARG A 17 10.85 3.06 14.49
N ARG A 18 10.80 3.22 15.81
CA ARG A 18 9.64 2.85 16.62
C ARG A 18 8.43 3.72 16.31
N ILE A 19 8.62 5.02 16.11
CA ILE A 19 7.58 5.96 15.65
C ILE A 19 7.01 5.48 14.31
N ALA A 20 7.88 5.19 13.35
CA ALA A 20 7.45 4.70 12.04
C ALA A 20 6.68 3.37 12.12
N LEU A 21 7.14 2.41 12.93
CA LEU A 21 6.46 1.13 13.13
C LEU A 21 5.08 1.31 13.77
N ARG A 22 4.95 2.22 14.73
CA ARG A 22 3.68 2.54 15.37
C ARG A 22 2.72 3.22 14.40
N ALA A 23 3.19 4.23 13.69
CA ALA A 23 2.44 4.96 12.69
C ALA A 23 1.98 4.07 11.52
N GLN A 24 2.64 2.95 11.31
CA GLN A 24 2.28 1.95 10.30
C GLN A 24 1.51 0.74 10.88
N GLY A 25 1.16 0.77 12.16
CA GLY A 25 0.33 -0.27 12.81
C GLY A 25 1.07 -1.56 13.16
N PHE A 26 2.41 -1.53 13.30
CA PHE A 26 3.24 -2.70 13.62
C PHE A 26 3.79 -2.71 15.05
N LEU A 27 3.46 -1.69 15.84
CA LEU A 27 3.86 -1.60 17.25
C LEU A 27 2.64 -1.30 18.11
N GLY A 28 2.38 -2.15 19.09
CA GLY A 28 1.20 -2.12 19.93
C GLY A 28 0.17 -3.19 19.56
N ALA A 29 -0.96 -3.20 20.25
CA ALA A 29 -2.06 -4.10 19.93
C ALA A 29 -2.77 -3.65 18.64
N PRO A 30 -3.08 -4.58 17.72
CA PRO A 30 -3.85 -4.22 16.53
C PRO A 30 -5.28 -3.83 16.93
N ASP A 31 -5.80 -2.76 16.35
CA ASP A 31 -7.21 -2.40 16.52
C ASP A 31 -8.10 -3.30 15.66
N ARG A 32 -8.38 -4.49 16.21
CA ARG A 32 -9.25 -5.48 15.54
C ARG A 32 -10.70 -5.04 15.45
N ARG A 33 -11.14 -4.10 16.32
CA ARG A 33 -12.51 -3.57 16.29
C ARG A 33 -12.69 -2.63 15.09
N ALA A 34 -11.73 -1.77 14.83
CA ALA A 34 -11.73 -0.92 13.64
C ALA A 34 -11.51 -1.73 12.35
N GLY A 35 -10.86 -2.90 12.45
CA GLY A 35 -10.70 -3.87 11.37
C GLY A 35 -10.02 -3.31 10.12
N VAL A 36 -10.38 -3.86 8.96
CA VAL A 36 -9.81 -3.44 7.65
C VAL A 36 -10.08 -1.95 7.34
N PRO A 37 -11.28 -1.40 7.57
CA PRO A 37 -11.51 0.04 7.41
C PRO A 37 -10.63 0.90 8.33
N GLY A 38 -10.35 0.43 9.54
CA GLY A 38 -9.44 1.10 10.47
C GLY A 38 -8.00 1.14 9.94
N VAL A 39 -7.52 0.04 9.38
CA VAL A 39 -6.20 -0.02 8.71
C VAL A 39 -6.14 0.98 7.56
N LEU A 40 -7.16 1.02 6.70
CA LEU A 40 -7.19 1.95 5.58
C LEU A 40 -7.18 3.41 6.05
N ARG A 41 -8.04 3.80 7.00
CA ARG A 41 -8.05 5.17 7.53
C ARG A 41 -6.72 5.56 8.18
N HIS A 42 -6.09 4.61 8.87
CA HIS A 42 -4.80 4.83 9.51
C HIS A 42 -3.66 5.05 8.50
N LEU A 43 -3.66 4.30 7.41
CA LEU A 43 -2.66 4.41 6.36
C LEU A 43 -3.01 5.50 5.31
N GLY A 44 -4.26 5.87 5.17
CA GLY A 44 -4.73 6.82 4.15
C GLY A 44 -4.68 6.31 2.71
N ALA A 45 -3.92 5.24 2.43
CA ALA A 45 -3.80 4.63 1.11
C ALA A 45 -3.37 3.16 1.20
N VAL A 46 -3.99 2.30 0.40
CA VAL A 46 -3.62 0.89 0.23
C VAL A 46 -3.41 0.61 -1.25
N GLN A 47 -2.18 0.28 -1.62
CA GLN A 47 -1.83 0.05 -3.03
C GLN A 47 -2.50 -1.21 -3.58
N LEU A 48 -3.08 -1.06 -4.76
CA LEU A 48 -3.59 -2.15 -5.60
C LEU A 48 -2.52 -2.63 -6.56
N ASP A 49 -2.40 -3.95 -6.68
CA ASP A 49 -1.55 -4.57 -7.69
C ASP A 49 -2.16 -5.87 -8.21
N THR A 50 -1.85 -6.22 -9.46
CA THR A 50 -2.33 -7.44 -10.12
C THR A 50 -1.56 -8.68 -9.70
N ILE A 51 -0.33 -8.53 -9.18
CA ILE A 51 0.49 -9.65 -8.72
C ILE A 51 -0.20 -10.31 -7.52
N SER A 52 -0.45 -11.60 -7.64
CA SER A 52 -1.08 -12.42 -6.61
C SER A 52 -0.27 -13.70 -6.43
N VAL A 53 0.61 -13.70 -5.44
CA VAL A 53 1.44 -14.87 -5.10
C VAL A 53 0.82 -15.68 -3.96
N LEU A 54 0.71 -15.11 -2.77
CA LEU A 54 -0.11 -15.65 -1.68
C LEU A 54 -1.51 -15.06 -1.73
N ALA A 55 -1.58 -13.75 -1.83
CA ALA A 55 -2.75 -12.91 -1.97
C ALA A 55 -2.35 -11.62 -2.70
N ARG A 56 -3.30 -10.74 -3.03
CA ARG A 56 -3.00 -9.44 -3.61
C ARG A 56 -2.57 -8.43 -2.54
N SER A 57 -1.93 -7.34 -2.96
CA SER A 57 -1.41 -6.30 -2.05
C SER A 57 -2.45 -5.79 -1.07
N HIS A 58 -3.67 -5.49 -1.53
CA HIS A 58 -4.76 -4.97 -0.69
C HIS A 58 -5.27 -5.98 0.35
N GLU A 59 -5.01 -7.28 0.16
CA GLU A 59 -5.30 -8.34 1.14
C GLU A 59 -4.11 -8.52 2.12
N LEU A 60 -2.88 -8.46 1.60
CA LEU A 60 -1.64 -8.62 2.38
C LEU A 60 -1.41 -7.48 3.38
N ILE A 61 -1.82 -6.24 3.04
CA ILE A 61 -1.61 -5.06 3.91
C ILE A 61 -2.42 -5.16 5.21
N PRO A 62 -3.76 -5.42 5.20
CA PRO A 62 -4.49 -5.66 6.44
C PRO A 62 -4.08 -6.95 7.15
N TYR A 63 -3.76 -8.03 6.41
CA TYR A 63 -3.21 -9.25 7.00
C TYR A 63 -1.95 -8.99 7.84
N ALA A 64 -1.00 -8.23 7.30
CA ALA A 64 0.24 -7.94 8.01
C ALA A 64 0.02 -7.22 9.34
N ARG A 65 -1.07 -6.46 9.50
CA ARG A 65 -1.40 -5.70 10.72
C ARG A 65 -2.34 -6.42 11.65
N LEU A 66 -3.40 -7.02 11.12
CA LEU A 66 -4.49 -7.63 11.89
C LEU A 66 -4.29 -9.14 12.14
N GLY A 67 -3.44 -9.79 11.35
CA GLY A 67 -3.36 -11.25 11.24
C GLY A 67 -4.34 -11.78 10.19
N PRO A 68 -4.65 -13.08 10.22
CA PRO A 68 -5.55 -13.72 9.27
C PRO A 68 -6.91 -13.04 9.20
N VAL A 69 -7.23 -12.49 8.03
CA VAL A 69 -8.50 -11.83 7.70
C VAL A 69 -9.02 -12.45 6.42
N SER A 70 -10.31 -12.83 6.39
CA SER A 70 -10.86 -13.47 5.20
C SER A 70 -10.85 -12.51 3.99
N ARG A 71 -10.65 -13.05 2.80
CA ARG A 71 -10.75 -12.28 1.55
C ARG A 71 -12.07 -11.52 1.48
N ARG A 72 -13.18 -12.19 1.79
CA ARG A 72 -14.51 -11.57 1.78
C ARG A 72 -14.57 -10.36 2.71
N THR A 73 -14.06 -10.47 3.94
CA THR A 73 -14.00 -9.33 4.87
C THR A 73 -13.22 -8.16 4.30
N VAL A 74 -12.13 -8.43 3.59
CA VAL A 74 -11.32 -7.39 2.94
C VAL A 74 -12.09 -6.76 1.77
N GLU A 75 -12.68 -7.56 0.90
CA GLU A 75 -13.46 -7.10 -0.25
C GLU A 75 -14.69 -6.29 0.19
N ASP A 76 -15.45 -6.79 1.17
CA ASP A 76 -16.59 -6.07 1.74
C ASP A 76 -16.18 -4.72 2.36
N ALA A 77 -15.02 -4.67 3.04
CA ALA A 77 -14.52 -3.45 3.63
C ALA A 77 -14.16 -2.38 2.59
N TYR A 78 -13.65 -2.80 1.43
CA TYR A 78 -13.15 -1.87 0.42
C TYR A 78 -14.20 -1.52 -0.64
N TRP A 79 -15.10 -2.41 -0.99
CA TRP A 79 -16.02 -2.19 -2.10
C TRP A 79 -17.50 -2.22 -1.72
N SER A 80 -17.83 -2.37 -0.43
CA SER A 80 -19.23 -2.29 0.00
C SER A 80 -19.55 -0.97 0.71
N GLY A 81 -20.64 -0.32 0.31
CA GLY A 81 -21.22 0.81 1.04
C GLY A 81 -20.58 2.17 0.82
N GLY A 82 -19.88 2.40 -0.30
CA GLY A 82 -19.43 3.74 -0.70
C GLY A 82 -18.42 4.41 0.24
N ARG A 83 -17.65 3.61 0.99
CA ARG A 83 -16.70 4.12 1.99
C ARG A 83 -15.29 4.34 1.47
N THR A 84 -15.05 3.93 0.24
CA THR A 84 -13.73 4.00 -0.40
C THR A 84 -13.89 4.35 -1.86
N PHE A 85 -12.79 4.79 -2.48
CA PHE A 85 -12.66 4.92 -3.92
C PHE A 85 -11.29 4.46 -4.38
N GLU A 86 -11.19 4.03 -5.64
CA GLU A 86 -9.91 3.72 -6.27
C GLU A 86 -9.41 4.94 -7.03
N TYR A 87 -8.18 5.36 -6.75
CA TYR A 87 -7.56 6.46 -7.46
C TYR A 87 -6.02 6.40 -7.44
N TRP A 88 -5.40 7.25 -8.23
CA TRP A 88 -3.94 7.40 -8.25
C TRP A 88 -3.47 8.23 -7.04
N SER A 89 -2.73 7.58 -6.14
CA SER A 89 -2.04 8.18 -5.01
C SER A 89 -0.54 7.86 -5.12
N HIS A 90 0.02 6.97 -4.32
CA HIS A 90 1.38 6.44 -4.54
C HIS A 90 1.48 5.68 -5.87
N ALA A 91 0.48 4.88 -6.16
CA ALA A 91 0.20 4.19 -7.40
C ALA A 91 -1.34 4.13 -7.54
N ALA A 92 -1.91 3.13 -8.23
CA ALA A 92 -3.33 2.82 -8.08
C ALA A 92 -3.58 2.33 -6.64
N CYS A 93 -4.42 3.04 -5.90
CA CYS A 93 -4.71 2.78 -4.49
C CYS A 93 -6.20 2.75 -4.21
N ILE A 94 -6.57 2.04 -3.14
CA ILE A 94 -7.83 2.23 -2.43
C ILE A 94 -7.60 3.35 -1.42
N LEU A 95 -8.51 4.30 -1.36
CA LEU A 95 -8.46 5.49 -0.52
C LEU A 95 -9.76 5.62 0.27
N PRO A 96 -9.75 6.16 1.50
CA PRO A 96 -10.97 6.52 2.22
C PRO A 96 -11.79 7.53 1.42
N VAL A 97 -13.12 7.39 1.39
CA VAL A 97 -13.99 8.29 0.61
C VAL A 97 -13.90 9.74 1.11
N GLU A 98 -13.61 9.94 2.38
CA GLU A 98 -13.42 11.25 3.01
C GLU A 98 -12.27 12.05 2.37
N GLU A 99 -11.33 11.36 1.73
CA GLU A 99 -10.19 11.99 1.06
C GLU A 99 -10.50 12.37 -0.41
N TRP A 100 -11.70 12.09 -0.91
CA TRP A 100 -12.10 12.43 -2.28
C TRP A 100 -11.84 13.91 -2.62
N PRO A 101 -12.24 14.90 -1.83
CA PRO A 101 -12.01 16.32 -2.17
C PRO A 101 -10.52 16.67 -2.29
N HIS A 102 -9.66 16.00 -1.52
CA HIS A 102 -8.22 16.29 -1.48
C HIS A 102 -7.45 15.81 -2.73
N PHE A 103 -8.10 15.03 -3.60
CA PHE A 103 -7.56 14.65 -4.90
C PHE A 103 -8.10 15.54 -6.05
N ALA A 104 -8.87 16.58 -5.76
CA ALA A 104 -9.44 17.51 -6.75
C ALA A 104 -8.36 18.13 -7.64
N PHE A 105 -7.22 18.56 -7.07
CA PHE A 105 -6.09 19.11 -7.85
C PHE A 105 -5.59 18.14 -8.94
N ARG A 106 -5.60 16.84 -8.66
CA ARG A 106 -5.15 15.80 -9.60
C ARG A 106 -6.18 15.57 -10.69
N ARG A 107 -7.48 15.58 -10.35
CA ARG A 107 -8.57 15.52 -11.34
C ARG A 107 -8.53 16.72 -12.27
N ARG A 108 -8.33 17.93 -11.74
CA ARG A 108 -8.15 19.16 -12.54
C ARG A 108 -6.94 19.06 -13.45
N ALA A 109 -5.80 18.58 -12.95
CA ALA A 109 -4.60 18.39 -13.73
C ALA A 109 -4.77 17.37 -14.87
N TYR A 110 -5.57 16.32 -14.68
CA TYR A 110 -5.89 15.37 -15.76
C TYR A 110 -6.82 16.00 -16.79
N ARG A 111 -7.86 16.72 -16.38
CA ARG A 111 -8.79 17.41 -17.30
C ARG A 111 -8.09 18.47 -18.15
N SER A 112 -7.04 19.14 -17.63
CA SER A 112 -6.26 20.13 -18.38
C SER A 112 -5.28 19.52 -19.38
N ARG A 113 -5.11 18.18 -19.41
CA ARG A 113 -4.23 17.46 -20.34
C ARG A 113 -5.04 16.55 -21.27
N PRO A 114 -5.74 17.10 -22.27
CA PRO A 114 -6.74 16.36 -23.07
C PRO A 114 -6.15 15.17 -23.86
N HIS A 115 -4.85 15.16 -24.12
CA HIS A 115 -4.19 14.14 -24.95
C HIS A 115 -3.35 13.13 -24.14
N TRP A 116 -3.63 12.97 -22.86
CA TRP A 116 -2.92 11.96 -22.08
C TRP A 116 -3.47 10.56 -22.38
N GLY A 117 -2.67 9.72 -23.02
CA GLY A 117 -3.04 8.35 -23.37
C GLY A 117 -3.39 8.19 -24.85
N HIS A 118 -4.22 7.21 -25.15
CA HIS A 118 -4.64 6.88 -26.50
C HIS A 118 -5.63 7.92 -27.07
N ASP A 119 -5.57 8.15 -28.38
CA ASP A 119 -6.60 8.92 -29.07
C ASP A 119 -7.95 8.26 -28.91
N LEU A 120 -8.96 9.08 -28.69
CA LEU A 120 -10.33 8.62 -28.46
C LEU A 120 -11.20 9.09 -29.63
N PRO A 121 -11.86 8.18 -30.37
CA PRO A 121 -12.81 8.56 -31.40
C PRO A 121 -13.90 9.48 -30.85
N ASP A 122 -14.33 10.44 -31.66
CA ASP A 122 -15.37 11.41 -31.30
C ASP A 122 -16.64 10.69 -30.78
N GLY A 123 -17.23 11.24 -29.72
CA GLY A 123 -18.45 10.72 -29.12
C GLY A 123 -18.26 9.46 -28.25
N SER A 124 -17.09 8.80 -28.25
CA SER A 124 -16.87 7.58 -27.45
C SER A 124 -16.97 7.85 -25.95
N TYR A 125 -16.52 9.00 -25.50
CA TYR A 125 -16.61 9.41 -24.10
C TYR A 125 -18.06 9.58 -23.65
N ASP A 126 -18.83 10.37 -24.39
CA ASP A 126 -20.24 10.65 -24.09
C ASP A 126 -21.10 9.39 -24.16
N THR A 127 -20.78 8.48 -25.07
CA THR A 127 -21.43 7.17 -25.18
C THR A 127 -21.25 6.36 -23.91
N VAL A 128 -20.03 6.28 -23.37
CA VAL A 128 -19.74 5.53 -22.12
C VAL A 128 -20.45 6.17 -20.92
N ILE A 129 -20.40 7.49 -20.78
CA ILE A 129 -21.08 8.21 -19.70
C ILE A 129 -22.60 8.01 -19.78
N LYS A 130 -23.16 8.13 -20.99
CA LYS A 130 -24.59 7.88 -21.21
C LYS A 130 -24.97 6.47 -20.84
N GLN A 131 -24.20 5.47 -21.29
CA GLN A 131 -24.48 4.05 -20.98
C GLN A 131 -24.46 3.78 -19.48
N LEU A 132 -23.45 4.29 -18.74
CA LEU A 132 -23.42 4.20 -17.27
C LEU A 132 -24.60 4.88 -16.61
N ARG A 133 -25.09 6.00 -17.18
CA ARG A 133 -26.27 6.71 -16.67
C ARG A 133 -27.55 5.91 -16.86
N ASP A 134 -27.72 5.29 -18.01
CA ASP A 134 -28.92 4.58 -18.38
C ASP A 134 -29.01 3.15 -17.79
N GLU A 135 -27.86 2.42 -17.75
CA GLU A 135 -27.82 1.00 -17.39
C GLU A 135 -27.27 0.75 -15.97
N GLY A 136 -26.63 1.74 -15.32
CA GLY A 136 -26.01 1.59 -14.00
C GLY A 136 -24.57 1.12 -14.05
N PRO A 137 -24.06 0.49 -12.96
CA PRO A 137 -22.66 0.08 -12.86
C PRO A 137 -22.28 -1.02 -13.85
N LEU A 138 -21.23 -0.79 -14.66
CA LEU A 138 -20.77 -1.70 -15.71
C LEU A 138 -19.25 -1.91 -15.67
N THR A 139 -18.81 -3.08 -16.10
CA THR A 139 -17.39 -3.35 -16.39
C THR A 139 -17.00 -2.78 -17.75
N ALA A 140 -15.70 -2.58 -17.99
CA ALA A 140 -15.23 -2.14 -19.30
C ALA A 140 -15.64 -3.11 -20.44
N THR A 141 -15.82 -4.40 -20.15
CA THR A 141 -16.28 -5.39 -21.14
C THR A 141 -17.75 -5.17 -21.50
N GLU A 142 -18.59 -4.88 -20.51
CA GLU A 142 -20.02 -4.58 -20.71
C GLU A 142 -20.22 -3.24 -21.45
N LEU A 143 -19.32 -2.29 -21.24
CA LEU A 143 -19.25 -1.03 -22.01
C LEU A 143 -18.75 -1.20 -23.48
N GLY A 144 -18.70 -2.42 -24.00
CA GLY A 144 -18.21 -2.69 -25.34
C GLY A 144 -16.68 -2.76 -25.45
N GLY A 145 -15.98 -2.85 -24.32
CA GLY A 145 -14.52 -2.91 -24.25
C GLY A 145 -13.90 -4.28 -24.47
N ALA A 146 -14.61 -5.19 -25.14
CA ALA A 146 -14.07 -6.50 -25.50
C ALA A 146 -12.93 -6.37 -26.51
N LYS A 147 -11.82 -7.10 -26.30
CA LYS A 147 -10.72 -7.15 -27.27
C LYS A 147 -11.14 -7.94 -28.50
N ASN A 148 -10.98 -7.31 -29.66
CA ASN A 148 -11.13 -7.97 -30.96
C ASN A 148 -9.78 -8.49 -31.53
N GLY A 149 -8.91 -9.01 -30.64
CA GLY A 149 -7.51 -9.34 -30.99
C GLY A 149 -6.58 -8.13 -30.77
N GLY A 150 -5.27 -8.33 -30.93
CA GLY A 150 -4.27 -7.30 -30.71
C GLY A 150 -3.42 -7.51 -29.46
N GLU A 151 -2.39 -6.68 -29.25
CA GLU A 151 -1.47 -6.78 -28.14
C GLU A 151 -2.14 -6.41 -26.80
N TRP A 152 -1.56 -6.80 -25.67
CA TRP A 152 -2.21 -6.64 -24.35
C TRP A 152 -2.45 -5.16 -23.94
N TRP A 153 -1.74 -4.23 -24.55
CA TRP A 153 -1.91 -2.77 -24.38
C TRP A 153 -2.88 -2.14 -25.39
N ASP A 154 -3.44 -2.94 -26.32
CA ASP A 154 -4.40 -2.45 -27.32
C ASP A 154 -5.78 -2.31 -26.65
N TRP A 155 -6.08 -1.11 -26.20
CA TRP A 155 -7.32 -0.81 -25.50
C TRP A 155 -8.40 -0.39 -26.48
N SER A 156 -9.62 -0.91 -26.31
CA SER A 156 -10.79 -0.43 -27.03
C SER A 156 -11.12 1.02 -26.66
N ALA A 157 -11.82 1.73 -27.56
CA ALA A 157 -12.27 3.10 -27.32
C ALA A 157 -13.06 3.23 -26.01
N SER A 158 -13.98 2.30 -25.73
CA SER A 158 -14.75 2.27 -24.48
C SER A 158 -13.86 2.11 -23.24
N LYS A 159 -12.82 1.28 -23.31
CA LYS A 159 -11.86 1.12 -22.21
C LYS A 159 -11.06 2.39 -21.98
N VAL A 160 -10.59 3.04 -23.03
CA VAL A 160 -9.89 4.34 -22.94
C VAL A 160 -10.81 5.42 -22.37
N ALA A 161 -12.06 5.47 -22.84
CA ALA A 161 -13.06 6.44 -22.38
C ALA A 161 -13.35 6.30 -20.89
N VAL A 162 -13.65 5.09 -20.41
CA VAL A 162 -14.00 4.88 -18.99
C VAL A 162 -12.81 5.10 -18.06
N GLU A 163 -11.57 4.74 -18.46
CA GLU A 163 -10.38 5.03 -17.66
C GLU A 163 -10.07 6.54 -17.64
N ARG A 164 -10.34 7.26 -18.72
CA ARG A 164 -10.26 8.73 -18.77
C ARG A 164 -11.30 9.35 -17.83
N ALA A 165 -12.54 8.87 -17.85
CA ALA A 165 -13.59 9.33 -16.94
C ALA A 165 -13.24 9.06 -15.47
N LEU A 166 -12.59 7.93 -15.18
CA LEU A 166 -12.06 7.62 -13.84
C LEU A 166 -10.96 8.62 -13.43
N MET A 167 -10.04 8.96 -14.33
CA MET A 167 -9.01 9.97 -14.05
C MET A 167 -9.61 11.37 -13.82
N TYR A 168 -10.65 11.71 -14.56
CA TYR A 168 -11.36 12.99 -14.43
C TYR A 168 -12.24 13.06 -13.19
N GLY A 169 -12.54 11.90 -12.56
CA GLY A 169 -13.39 11.78 -11.39
C GLY A 169 -14.89 11.89 -11.71
N GLU A 170 -15.28 11.65 -12.96
CA GLU A 170 -16.69 11.54 -13.36
C GLU A 170 -17.23 10.12 -13.12
N VAL A 171 -16.31 9.15 -13.06
CA VAL A 171 -16.59 7.75 -12.79
C VAL A 171 -15.69 7.26 -11.66
N VAL A 172 -16.19 6.30 -10.89
CA VAL A 172 -15.44 5.61 -9.83
C VAL A 172 -15.54 4.09 -10.00
N CYS A 173 -14.61 3.37 -9.41
CA CYS A 173 -14.71 1.93 -9.27
C CYS A 173 -15.47 1.61 -7.97
N THR A 174 -16.65 1.01 -8.10
CA THR A 174 -17.52 0.69 -6.96
C THR A 174 -17.39 -0.77 -6.50
N GLU A 175 -16.88 -1.64 -7.39
CA GLU A 175 -16.80 -3.09 -7.15
C GLU A 175 -15.72 -3.70 -8.06
N ARG A 176 -15.25 -4.90 -7.69
CA ARG A 176 -14.43 -5.71 -8.59
C ARG A 176 -15.05 -7.10 -8.82
N ARG A 177 -15.36 -7.41 -10.07
CA ARG A 177 -15.84 -8.74 -10.50
C ARG A 177 -14.72 -9.51 -11.17
N GLY A 178 -14.21 -10.57 -10.55
CA GLY A 178 -13.07 -11.31 -11.08
C GLY A 178 -11.86 -10.44 -11.37
N TRP A 179 -11.60 -9.47 -10.50
CA TRP A 179 -10.54 -8.45 -10.60
C TRP A 179 -10.78 -7.37 -11.68
N LYS A 180 -11.85 -7.43 -12.47
CA LYS A 180 -12.26 -6.34 -13.37
C LYS A 180 -12.95 -5.25 -12.56
N ARG A 181 -12.61 -3.98 -12.83
CA ARG A 181 -13.35 -2.84 -12.27
C ARG A 181 -14.79 -2.81 -12.77
N VAL A 182 -15.70 -2.55 -11.87
CA VAL A 182 -17.06 -2.12 -12.17
C VAL A 182 -17.09 -0.61 -11.96
N TYR A 183 -17.47 0.11 -12.98
CA TYR A 183 -17.49 1.56 -12.99
C TYR A 183 -18.92 2.05 -12.78
N ASP A 184 -19.07 3.10 -11.99
CA ASP A 184 -20.30 3.84 -11.85
C ASP A 184 -20.03 5.35 -11.85
N LEU A 185 -21.05 6.16 -12.07
CA LEU A 185 -20.94 7.61 -12.01
C LEU A 185 -20.56 8.06 -10.60
N ALA A 186 -19.63 8.99 -10.49
CA ALA A 186 -19.19 9.53 -9.21
C ALA A 186 -20.36 10.17 -8.44
N GLU A 187 -21.28 10.84 -9.15
CA GLU A 187 -22.49 11.44 -8.59
C GLU A 187 -23.44 10.46 -7.91
N ARG A 188 -23.32 9.14 -8.20
CA ARG A 188 -24.11 8.10 -7.53
C ARG A 188 -23.37 7.42 -6.39
N ALA A 189 -22.04 7.39 -6.46
CA ALA A 189 -21.22 6.56 -5.60
C ALA A 189 -20.49 7.34 -4.50
N ILE A 190 -20.20 8.62 -4.73
CA ILE A 190 -19.57 9.50 -3.75
C ILE A 190 -20.65 10.30 -3.02
N PRO A 191 -20.62 10.39 -1.68
CA PRO A 191 -21.56 11.22 -0.94
C PRO A 191 -21.56 12.67 -1.42
N ASP A 192 -22.75 13.27 -1.59
CA ASP A 192 -22.93 14.64 -2.09
C ASP A 192 -22.05 15.66 -1.37
N ALA A 193 -21.92 15.52 -0.04
CA ALA A 193 -21.10 16.40 0.78
C ALA A 193 -19.60 16.35 0.45
N LEU A 194 -19.13 15.32 -0.27
CA LEU A 194 -17.74 15.13 -0.67
C LEU A 194 -17.52 15.31 -2.17
N LEU A 195 -18.60 15.37 -2.95
CA LEU A 195 -18.54 15.41 -4.42
C LEU A 195 -18.19 16.81 -4.95
N HIS A 196 -17.30 17.52 -4.25
CA HIS A 196 -16.88 18.87 -4.62
C HIS A 196 -15.42 18.91 -5.05
N ASP A 197 -15.12 19.80 -6.00
CA ASP A 197 -13.77 20.10 -6.48
C ASP A 197 -13.37 21.56 -6.19
N ASP A 198 -13.95 22.17 -5.14
CA ASP A 198 -13.78 23.57 -4.77
C ASP A 198 -12.55 23.89 -3.91
N LEU A 199 -11.92 22.85 -3.31
CA LEU A 199 -10.68 23.03 -2.59
C LEU A 199 -9.57 23.51 -3.52
N SER A 200 -8.80 24.51 -3.07
CA SER A 200 -7.60 24.95 -3.79
C SER A 200 -6.57 23.82 -3.89
N ASP A 201 -5.70 23.89 -4.90
CA ASP A 201 -4.60 22.94 -5.06
C ASP A 201 -3.66 22.94 -3.83
N ALA A 202 -3.43 24.11 -3.22
CA ALA A 202 -2.61 24.24 -2.01
C ALA A 202 -3.28 23.51 -0.83
N GLU A 203 -4.58 23.68 -0.63
CA GLU A 203 -5.32 23.00 0.44
C GLU A 203 -5.34 21.49 0.25
N CYS A 204 -5.57 20.99 -0.96
CA CYS A 204 -5.48 19.58 -1.29
C CYS A 204 -4.10 19.01 -0.92
N ARG A 205 -3.02 19.68 -1.35
CA ARG A 205 -1.65 19.25 -1.08
C ARG A 205 -1.31 19.32 0.40
N ARG A 206 -1.72 20.39 1.09
CA ARG A 206 -1.53 20.56 2.53
C ARG A 206 -2.13 19.37 3.30
N ARG A 207 -3.36 18.99 2.97
CA ARG A 207 -4.04 17.84 3.59
C ARG A 207 -3.30 16.53 3.31
N LEU A 208 -2.88 16.29 2.06
CA LEU A 208 -2.15 15.08 1.70
C LEU A 208 -0.75 15.01 2.35
N VAL A 209 -0.07 16.14 2.54
CA VAL A 209 1.19 16.21 3.29
C VAL A 209 0.97 15.85 4.77
N ALA A 210 -0.09 16.39 5.40
CA ALA A 210 -0.45 16.04 6.76
C ALA A 210 -0.73 14.54 6.92
N LEU A 211 -1.59 13.98 6.04
CA LEU A 211 -1.92 12.55 6.03
C LEU A 211 -0.68 11.66 5.87
N ALA A 212 0.20 12.00 4.91
CA ALA A 212 1.45 11.27 4.70
C ALA A 212 2.34 11.32 5.93
N GLY A 213 2.45 12.48 6.58
CA GLY A 213 3.21 12.64 7.83
C GLY A 213 2.66 11.80 8.96
N THR A 214 1.34 11.80 9.16
CA THR A 214 0.67 10.95 10.16
C THR A 214 0.86 9.47 9.87
N SER A 215 0.69 9.05 8.60
CA SER A 215 0.86 7.65 8.20
C SER A 215 2.30 7.15 8.33
N LEU A 216 3.29 8.02 8.06
CA LEU A 216 4.71 7.68 8.19
C LEU A 216 5.24 7.87 9.62
N GLY A 217 4.58 8.71 10.44
CA GLY A 217 5.00 9.13 11.77
C GLY A 217 6.19 10.07 11.77
N VAL A 218 7.24 9.73 11.04
CA VAL A 218 8.43 10.56 10.78
C VAL A 218 8.96 10.26 9.38
N GLY A 219 9.39 11.28 8.66
CA GLY A 219 9.93 11.13 7.33
C GLY A 219 10.69 12.38 6.85
N THR A 220 11.55 12.18 5.87
CA THR A 220 12.18 13.30 5.15
C THR A 220 11.17 13.92 4.18
N ARG A 221 11.53 15.09 3.62
CA ARG A 221 10.79 15.72 2.53
C ARG A 221 10.41 14.73 1.41
N GLY A 222 11.40 13.93 0.98
CA GLY A 222 11.19 12.95 -0.09
C GLY A 222 10.22 11.84 0.31
N ASP A 223 10.31 11.33 1.53
CA ASP A 223 9.43 10.26 2.03
C ASP A 223 7.97 10.71 2.08
N ILE A 224 7.72 11.92 2.63
CA ILE A 224 6.37 12.45 2.81
C ILE A 224 5.76 12.82 1.46
N ALA A 225 6.52 13.48 0.58
CA ALA A 225 6.06 13.84 -0.75
C ALA A 225 5.75 12.59 -1.60
N ASP A 226 6.61 11.55 -1.54
CA ASP A 226 6.44 10.31 -2.29
C ASP A 226 5.18 9.54 -1.89
N TYR A 227 4.71 9.68 -0.65
CA TYR A 227 3.55 8.93 -0.15
C TYR A 227 2.30 9.09 -1.03
N HIS A 228 2.04 10.30 -1.49
CA HIS A 228 0.97 10.63 -2.43
C HIS A 228 1.49 11.12 -3.79
N ARG A 229 2.74 10.83 -4.15
CA ARG A 229 3.38 11.27 -5.40
C ARG A 229 3.27 12.77 -5.65
N LEU A 230 3.48 13.56 -4.60
CA LEU A 230 3.65 15.01 -4.73
C LEU A 230 5.09 15.32 -5.18
N LYS A 231 5.25 16.40 -5.94
CA LYS A 231 6.58 16.93 -6.22
C LYS A 231 7.17 17.59 -4.97
N GLY A 232 8.50 17.66 -4.89
CA GLY A 232 9.13 18.28 -3.75
C GLY A 232 8.75 19.76 -3.57
N GLU A 233 8.65 20.53 -4.65
CA GLU A 233 8.18 21.91 -4.63
C GLU A 233 6.74 22.08 -4.12
N GLU A 234 5.88 21.09 -4.41
CA GLU A 234 4.50 21.05 -3.91
C GLU A 234 4.44 20.78 -2.41
N PHE A 235 5.39 19.99 -1.88
CA PHE A 235 5.56 19.78 -0.45
C PHE A 235 6.06 21.05 0.23
N ASP A 236 7.12 21.68 -0.30
CA ASP A 236 7.73 22.89 0.30
C ASP A 236 6.73 24.03 0.43
N ALA A 237 5.82 24.15 -0.54
CA ALA A 237 4.81 25.20 -0.56
C ALA A 237 3.78 25.09 0.57
N VAL A 238 3.61 23.91 1.19
CA VAL A 238 2.49 23.65 2.12
C VAL A 238 2.89 23.01 3.45
N VAL A 239 4.17 22.60 3.61
CA VAL A 239 4.61 21.87 4.80
C VAL A 239 4.47 22.68 6.08
N ALA A 240 4.70 24.00 6.02
CA ALA A 240 4.61 24.90 7.17
C ALA A 240 3.19 24.90 7.78
N ASP A 241 2.16 24.77 6.93
CA ASP A 241 0.76 24.80 7.32
C ASP A 241 0.16 23.39 7.48
N SER A 242 0.98 22.34 7.30
CA SER A 242 0.52 20.95 7.37
C SER A 242 0.28 20.43 8.79
N GLY A 243 0.80 21.15 9.81
CA GLY A 243 0.80 20.71 11.21
C GLY A 243 1.96 19.77 11.56
N LEU A 244 2.79 19.37 10.60
CA LEU A 244 3.99 18.59 10.88
C LEU A 244 5.08 19.46 11.51
N VAL A 245 5.83 18.88 12.44
CA VAL A 245 6.92 19.58 13.12
C VAL A 245 8.28 19.13 12.60
N PRO A 246 9.23 20.05 12.39
CA PRO A 246 10.59 19.69 12.00
C PRO A 246 11.30 18.93 13.12
N VAL A 247 12.04 17.89 12.75
CA VAL A 247 12.82 17.06 13.67
C VAL A 247 14.21 16.78 13.11
N VAL A 248 15.16 16.50 13.99
CA VAL A 248 16.48 16.00 13.66
C VAL A 248 16.56 14.55 14.08
N VAL A 249 16.93 13.66 13.17
CA VAL A 249 17.06 12.23 13.46
C VAL A 249 18.53 11.83 13.34
N GLU A 250 19.02 11.17 14.38
CA GLU A 250 20.38 10.63 14.42
C GLU A 250 20.71 9.80 13.16
N GLY A 251 21.81 10.14 12.50
CA GLY A 251 22.28 9.47 11.29
C GLY A 251 21.55 9.85 10.00
N TRP A 252 20.52 10.71 10.05
CA TRP A 252 19.88 11.21 8.83
C TRP A 252 20.54 12.49 8.35
N THR A 253 20.89 12.52 7.07
CA THR A 253 21.58 13.69 6.45
C THR A 253 20.60 14.73 5.90
N LYS A 254 19.31 14.42 5.82
CA LYS A 254 18.27 15.29 5.27
C LYS A 254 17.34 15.76 6.38
N PRO A 255 16.81 17.01 6.29
CA PRO A 255 15.76 17.48 7.18
C PRO A 255 14.56 16.52 7.19
N ALA A 256 13.96 16.38 8.36
CA ALA A 256 12.82 15.50 8.56
C ALA A 256 11.68 16.22 9.30
N TRP A 257 10.48 15.71 9.15
CA TRP A 257 9.26 16.15 9.82
C TRP A 257 8.59 14.97 10.48
N ALA A 258 7.90 15.24 11.57
CA ALA A 258 7.14 14.23 12.30
C ALA A 258 5.72 14.73 12.60
N ASP A 259 4.82 13.78 12.73
CA ASP A 259 3.50 14.02 13.29
C ASP A 259 3.63 14.34 14.78
N PRO A 260 3.12 15.51 15.27
CA PRO A 260 3.20 15.87 16.68
C PRO A 260 2.52 14.86 17.61
N GLU A 261 1.46 14.21 17.18
CA GLU A 261 0.81 13.16 17.98
C GLU A 261 1.70 11.92 18.11
N ALA A 262 2.44 11.57 17.06
CA ALA A 262 3.38 10.45 17.09
C ALA A 262 4.55 10.73 18.04
N LEU A 263 4.99 12.00 18.15
CA LEU A 263 6.02 12.43 19.10
C LEU A 263 5.52 12.42 20.55
N ALA A 264 4.29 12.86 20.79
CA ALA A 264 3.71 12.96 22.13
C ALA A 264 3.42 11.59 22.77
N LYS A 265 3.24 10.56 21.98
CA LYS A 265 2.87 9.22 22.46
C LYS A 265 4.12 8.40 22.78
N GLU A 266 4.16 7.81 23.97
CA GLU A 266 5.23 6.89 24.34
C GLU A 266 5.25 5.66 23.41
N VAL A 267 6.40 5.40 22.80
CA VAL A 267 6.53 4.38 21.75
C VAL A 267 6.84 3.01 22.37
N ARG A 268 5.89 2.50 23.17
CA ARG A 268 5.94 1.17 23.78
C ARG A 268 4.94 0.23 23.13
N GLY A 269 5.18 -1.06 23.22
CA GLY A 269 4.25 -2.09 22.74
C GLY A 269 4.96 -3.31 22.20
N ARG A 270 4.17 -4.35 21.95
CA ARG A 270 4.64 -5.59 21.33
C ARG A 270 4.78 -5.39 19.82
N HIS A 271 5.89 -5.84 19.26
CA HIS A 271 6.08 -5.84 17.81
C HIS A 271 5.30 -6.99 17.15
N ARG A 272 4.70 -6.70 16.02
CA ARG A 272 4.11 -7.73 15.14
C ARG A 272 5.23 -8.48 14.42
N THR A 273 5.14 -9.83 14.36
CA THR A 273 5.93 -10.67 13.45
C THR A 273 5.07 -11.03 12.26
N THR A 274 5.52 -10.73 11.03
CA THR A 274 4.73 -10.96 9.81
C THR A 274 5.59 -10.84 8.56
N LEU A 275 5.08 -11.36 7.43
CA LEU A 275 5.60 -11.10 6.09
C LEU A 275 4.94 -9.84 5.51
N LEU A 276 5.73 -8.95 4.95
CA LEU A 276 5.26 -7.71 4.33
C LEU A 276 5.08 -7.89 2.82
N SER A 277 3.99 -7.35 2.28
CA SER A 277 3.89 -7.16 0.83
C SER A 277 5.00 -6.22 0.35
N PRO A 278 5.63 -6.46 -0.82
CA PRO A 278 6.52 -5.48 -1.43
C PRO A 278 5.88 -4.11 -1.71
N PHE A 279 4.55 -4.05 -1.69
CA PHE A 279 3.74 -2.84 -1.88
C PHE A 279 3.24 -2.23 -0.56
N ASP A 280 3.72 -2.73 0.59
CA ASP A 280 3.35 -2.18 1.90
C ASP A 280 3.95 -0.79 2.10
N SER A 281 3.14 0.16 2.60
CA SER A 281 3.55 1.55 2.80
C SER A 281 4.73 1.72 3.77
N LEU A 282 4.99 0.75 4.64
CA LEU A 282 6.18 0.76 5.49
C LEU A 282 7.48 0.69 4.67
N ILE A 283 7.45 -0.01 3.52
CA ILE A 283 8.66 -0.38 2.77
C ILE A 283 8.63 -0.02 1.27
N TRP A 284 7.55 0.53 0.74
CA TRP A 284 7.46 0.82 -0.70
C TRP A 284 8.45 1.89 -1.17
N GLU A 285 8.82 2.87 -0.30
CA GLU A 285 9.91 3.80 -0.55
C GLU A 285 11.24 3.18 -0.05
N ARG A 286 12.12 2.86 -1.01
CA ARG A 286 13.28 2.01 -0.78
C ARG A 286 14.39 2.70 0.02
N ALA A 287 14.66 3.98 -0.26
CA ALA A 287 15.68 4.73 0.45
C ALA A 287 15.29 4.95 1.93
N ARG A 288 13.98 5.15 2.19
CA ARG A 288 13.44 5.19 3.54
C ARG A 288 13.59 3.84 4.25
N THR A 289 13.27 2.75 3.57
CA THR A 289 13.41 1.38 4.11
C THR A 289 14.85 1.10 4.52
N GLU A 290 15.81 1.45 3.67
CA GLU A 290 17.23 1.29 3.96
C GLU A 290 17.67 2.19 5.13
N ARG A 291 17.24 3.44 5.16
CA ARG A 291 17.57 4.41 6.22
C ARG A 291 17.03 4.02 7.59
N ILE A 292 15.79 3.48 7.66
CA ILE A 292 15.14 3.12 8.94
C ILE A 292 15.57 1.75 9.43
N PHE A 293 15.75 0.78 8.52
CA PHE A 293 15.95 -0.61 8.89
C PHE A 293 17.33 -1.17 8.54
N GLY A 294 18.18 -0.43 7.80
CA GLY A 294 19.42 -0.97 7.23
C GLY A 294 19.18 -2.12 6.26
N PHE A 295 18.02 -2.12 5.59
CA PHE A 295 17.55 -3.24 4.79
C PHE A 295 17.29 -2.81 3.35
N THR A 296 18.13 -3.31 2.44
CA THR A 296 17.93 -3.06 1.00
C THR A 296 16.80 -3.93 0.48
N HIS A 297 15.74 -3.27 0.00
CA HIS A 297 14.56 -3.94 -0.57
C HIS A 297 14.38 -3.57 -2.04
N ARG A 298 14.10 -4.60 -2.87
CA ARG A 298 13.80 -4.42 -4.29
C ARG A 298 12.79 -5.47 -4.74
N LEU A 299 11.73 -5.04 -5.40
CA LEU A 299 10.82 -5.96 -6.09
C LEU A 299 11.46 -6.38 -7.43
N GLU A 300 11.59 -7.68 -7.65
CA GLU A 300 12.22 -8.25 -8.83
C GLU A 300 11.23 -8.92 -9.80
N ALA A 301 9.93 -8.66 -9.62
CA ALA A 301 8.87 -9.21 -10.49
C ALA A 301 9.10 -8.88 -11.98
N TYR A 302 9.63 -7.69 -12.27
CA TYR A 302 9.92 -7.23 -13.62
C TYR A 302 11.35 -7.49 -14.08
N VAL A 303 12.17 -8.12 -13.23
CA VAL A 303 13.54 -8.54 -13.57
C VAL A 303 13.49 -9.91 -14.25
N PRO A 304 14.21 -10.15 -15.36
CA PRO A 304 14.31 -11.48 -15.98
C PRO A 304 14.72 -12.53 -14.95
N LYS A 305 14.10 -13.72 -15.01
CA LYS A 305 14.22 -14.77 -13.97
C LYS A 305 15.67 -15.07 -13.60
N GLN A 306 16.57 -15.15 -14.59
CA GLN A 306 17.98 -15.47 -14.41
C GLN A 306 18.81 -14.36 -13.74
N LYS A 307 18.27 -13.14 -13.63
CA LYS A 307 18.92 -11.98 -13.00
C LYS A 307 18.35 -11.65 -11.61
N ARG A 308 17.36 -12.42 -11.16
CA ARG A 308 16.77 -12.22 -9.82
C ARG A 308 17.71 -12.74 -8.75
N ILE A 309 17.92 -11.92 -7.72
CA ILE A 309 18.75 -12.24 -6.57
C ILE A 309 17.91 -12.86 -5.46
N HIS A 310 16.74 -12.32 -5.21
CA HIS A 310 15.88 -12.68 -4.08
C HIS A 310 14.57 -13.38 -4.47
N GLY A 311 14.29 -13.51 -5.76
CA GLY A 311 13.09 -14.15 -6.29
C GLY A 311 12.09 -13.20 -6.96
N TYR A 312 10.92 -13.73 -7.28
CA TYR A 312 9.89 -12.99 -8.03
C TYR A 312 9.15 -11.97 -7.18
N PHE A 313 8.73 -12.39 -5.98
CA PHE A 313 7.89 -11.60 -5.07
C PHE A 313 8.42 -11.68 -3.64
N ALA A 314 9.70 -11.33 -3.48
CA ALA A 314 10.37 -11.44 -2.19
C ALA A 314 9.68 -10.58 -1.11
N MET A 315 9.07 -11.22 -0.12
CA MET A 315 8.36 -10.61 1.00
C MET A 315 9.31 -10.46 2.20
N PRO A 316 9.59 -9.23 2.68
CA PRO A 316 10.40 -9.03 3.88
C PRO A 316 9.73 -9.59 5.13
N LEU A 317 10.54 -10.17 6.03
CA LEU A 317 10.15 -10.58 7.37
C LEU A 317 10.34 -9.41 8.34
N LEU A 318 9.25 -8.89 8.87
CA LEU A 318 9.27 -7.98 10.01
C LEU A 318 9.16 -8.79 11.30
N ALA A 319 10.16 -8.69 12.18
CA ALA A 319 10.16 -9.35 13.49
C ALA A 319 10.96 -8.54 14.50
N GLY A 320 10.45 -8.39 15.73
CA GLY A 320 11.10 -7.61 16.78
C GLY A 320 11.39 -6.16 16.40
N GLY A 321 10.58 -5.58 15.50
CA GLY A 321 10.74 -4.22 15.01
C GLY A 321 11.90 -4.01 14.02
N LYS A 322 12.38 -5.09 13.41
CA LYS A 322 13.47 -5.08 12.41
C LYS A 322 13.08 -5.92 11.20
N LEU A 323 13.62 -5.62 10.03
CA LEU A 323 13.54 -6.49 8.88
C LEU A 323 14.67 -7.53 8.99
N GLN A 324 14.30 -8.77 9.34
CA GLN A 324 15.25 -9.83 9.68
C GLN A 324 15.48 -10.85 8.57
N GLY A 325 14.92 -10.59 7.39
CA GLY A 325 15.05 -11.48 6.25
C GLY A 325 13.99 -11.22 5.21
N ARG A 326 13.88 -12.12 4.26
CA ARG A 326 12.84 -12.15 3.24
C ARG A 326 12.61 -13.56 2.74
N VAL A 327 11.46 -13.80 2.14
CA VAL A 327 11.13 -15.06 1.47
C VAL A 327 10.45 -14.77 0.13
N ASP A 328 10.81 -15.51 -0.91
CA ASP A 328 10.06 -15.58 -2.17
C ASP A 328 9.07 -16.75 -2.07
N PRO A 329 7.80 -16.51 -1.72
CA PRO A 329 6.85 -17.59 -1.55
C PRO A 329 6.21 -17.97 -2.87
N ALA A 330 5.65 -19.19 -2.91
CA ALA A 330 4.73 -19.62 -3.94
C ALA A 330 3.66 -20.51 -3.32
N ARG A 331 2.56 -20.70 -4.04
CA ARG A 331 1.54 -21.67 -3.69
C ARG A 331 1.48 -22.77 -4.74
N GLU A 332 1.63 -24.00 -4.33
CA GLU A 332 1.56 -25.20 -5.18
C GLU A 332 0.53 -26.17 -4.57
N GLY A 333 -0.70 -26.10 -5.08
CA GLY A 333 -1.82 -26.83 -4.50
C GLY A 333 -2.07 -26.40 -3.04
N THR A 334 -1.96 -27.34 -2.11
CA THR A 334 -2.08 -27.13 -0.66
C THR A 334 -0.74 -26.86 0.05
N THR A 335 0.34 -26.68 -0.69
CA THR A 335 1.68 -26.44 -0.14
C THR A 335 2.07 -24.98 -0.34
N LEU A 336 2.49 -24.32 0.73
CA LEU A 336 3.21 -23.06 0.66
C LEU A 336 4.70 -23.39 0.43
N VAL A 337 5.26 -22.88 -0.64
CA VAL A 337 6.67 -23.11 -1.01
C VAL A 337 7.49 -21.85 -0.74
N ALA A 338 8.44 -21.93 0.18
CA ALA A 338 9.51 -20.96 0.32
C ALA A 338 10.58 -21.27 -0.74
N ARG A 339 10.41 -20.73 -1.96
CA ARG A 339 11.33 -20.95 -3.08
C ARG A 339 12.74 -20.50 -2.76
N GLN A 340 12.84 -19.34 -2.12
CA GLN A 340 14.10 -18.81 -1.62
C GLN A 340 13.84 -18.02 -0.35
N ALA A 341 14.61 -18.27 0.70
CA ALA A 341 14.61 -17.49 1.92
C ALA A 341 16.00 -16.93 2.20
N SER A 342 16.07 -15.66 2.58
CA SER A 342 17.28 -14.99 3.07
C SER A 342 17.04 -14.58 4.52
N LEU A 343 17.91 -15.00 5.43
CA LEU A 343 17.79 -14.72 6.86
C LEU A 343 18.99 -13.91 7.34
N ALA A 344 18.77 -12.91 8.19
CA ALA A 344 19.83 -12.08 8.74
C ALA A 344 20.74 -12.83 9.74
N GLY A 345 20.36 -14.06 10.11
CA GLY A 345 21.11 -14.94 11.01
C GLY A 345 20.19 -15.90 11.76
N PRO A 346 20.74 -16.70 12.70
CA PRO A 346 19.99 -17.74 13.41
C PRO A 346 18.77 -17.23 14.18
N LYS A 347 18.80 -16.00 14.69
CA LYS A 347 17.68 -15.38 15.41
C LYS A 347 16.45 -15.12 14.53
N ALA A 348 16.61 -15.11 13.21
CA ALA A 348 15.52 -14.94 12.27
C ALA A 348 14.76 -16.25 11.96
N VAL A 349 15.28 -17.40 12.35
CA VAL A 349 14.74 -18.73 12.02
C VAL A 349 13.33 -18.92 12.61
N ALA A 350 13.18 -18.79 13.92
CA ALA A 350 11.89 -18.98 14.57
C ALA A 350 10.84 -17.96 14.10
N PRO A 351 11.13 -16.64 14.01
CA PRO A 351 10.18 -15.68 13.44
C PRO A 351 9.79 -15.97 11.98
N MET A 352 10.72 -16.47 11.14
CA MET A 352 10.40 -16.85 9.77
C MET A 352 9.48 -18.07 9.73
N ALA A 353 9.75 -19.07 10.55
CA ALA A 353 8.88 -20.25 10.66
C ALA A 353 7.47 -19.89 11.10
N GLU A 354 7.33 -19.06 12.14
CA GLU A 354 6.03 -18.58 12.62
C GLU A 354 5.26 -17.82 11.54
N ALA A 355 5.93 -16.90 10.84
CA ALA A 355 5.32 -16.11 9.77
C ALA A 355 4.91 -16.96 8.57
N LEU A 356 5.69 -18.00 8.21
CA LEU A 356 5.34 -18.94 7.14
C LEU A 356 4.14 -19.82 7.53
N VAL A 357 4.08 -20.30 8.76
CA VAL A 357 2.95 -21.11 9.26
C VAL A 357 1.66 -20.29 9.31
N GLU A 358 1.71 -19.06 9.82
CA GLU A 358 0.54 -18.18 9.81
C GLU A 358 0.07 -17.86 8.38
N ALA A 359 1.00 -17.57 7.47
CA ALA A 359 0.67 -17.28 6.08
C ALA A 359 0.11 -18.51 5.36
N ALA A 360 0.67 -19.70 5.58
CA ALA A 360 0.18 -20.94 5.01
C ALA A 360 -1.27 -21.23 5.44
N ALA A 361 -1.53 -21.16 6.74
CA ALA A 361 -2.88 -21.36 7.28
C ALA A 361 -3.88 -20.34 6.71
N TRP A 362 -3.48 -19.06 6.60
CA TRP A 362 -4.33 -18.00 6.07
C TRP A 362 -4.74 -18.22 4.61
N VAL A 363 -3.84 -18.74 3.77
CA VAL A 363 -4.14 -19.00 2.36
C VAL A 363 -4.65 -20.42 2.10
N GLY A 364 -4.92 -21.20 3.15
CA GLY A 364 -5.47 -22.55 3.08
C GLY A 364 -4.44 -23.60 2.63
N CYS A 365 -3.16 -23.38 2.89
CA CYS A 365 -2.11 -24.38 2.74
C CYS A 365 -1.97 -25.19 4.03
N THR A 366 -1.85 -26.52 3.88
CA THR A 366 -1.68 -27.46 4.99
C THR A 366 -0.24 -27.95 5.16
N ASP A 367 0.60 -27.63 4.18
CA ASP A 367 2.01 -28.02 4.17
C ASP A 367 2.92 -26.84 3.79
N ILE A 368 4.20 -26.91 4.21
CA ILE A 368 5.22 -25.90 3.93
C ILE A 368 6.49 -26.62 3.46
N ARG A 369 6.98 -26.22 2.27
CA ARG A 369 8.23 -26.69 1.71
C ARG A 369 9.26 -25.56 1.61
N VAL A 370 10.49 -25.84 2.01
CA VAL A 370 11.61 -24.91 1.88
C VAL A 370 12.55 -25.44 0.80
N ASP A 371 12.58 -24.77 -0.36
CA ASP A 371 13.44 -25.19 -1.47
C ASP A 371 14.87 -24.71 -1.27
N ARG A 372 15.06 -23.42 -0.97
CA ARG A 372 16.38 -22.81 -0.80
C ARG A 372 16.45 -21.83 0.37
N VAL A 373 17.59 -21.84 1.07
CA VAL A 373 17.99 -20.79 2.02
C VAL A 373 19.36 -20.28 1.60
N ASP A 374 19.56 -18.95 1.55
CA ASP A 374 20.83 -18.35 1.07
C ASP A 374 22.00 -18.68 1.99
N ALA A 375 21.76 -18.86 3.29
CA ALA A 375 22.68 -19.41 4.27
C ALA A 375 22.37 -20.91 4.46
N PRO A 376 23.10 -21.83 3.79
CA PRO A 376 22.75 -23.26 3.77
C PRO A 376 22.64 -23.90 5.14
N GLU A 377 23.44 -23.44 6.10
CA GLU A 377 23.45 -23.90 7.50
C GLU A 377 22.14 -23.60 8.25
N LEU A 378 21.36 -22.62 7.79
CA LEU A 378 20.06 -22.27 8.39
C LEU A 378 18.89 -23.05 7.78
N ARG A 379 19.11 -23.87 6.74
CA ARG A 379 18.03 -24.59 6.06
C ARG A 379 17.37 -25.62 6.94
N GLU A 380 18.14 -26.51 7.55
CA GLU A 380 17.60 -27.55 8.45
C GLU A 380 17.05 -26.94 9.76
N PRO A 381 17.70 -25.96 10.40
CA PRO A 381 17.08 -25.24 11.49
C PRO A 381 15.71 -24.62 11.13
N LEU A 382 15.56 -24.02 9.94
CA LEU A 382 14.27 -23.45 9.51
C LEU A 382 13.20 -24.54 9.30
N ARG A 383 13.55 -25.67 8.68
CA ARG A 383 12.64 -26.80 8.48
C ARG A 383 12.16 -27.39 9.80
N THR A 384 13.07 -27.59 10.74
CA THR A 384 12.78 -28.10 12.09
C THR A 384 11.82 -27.16 12.82
N GLU A 385 12.12 -25.86 12.77
CA GLU A 385 11.28 -24.87 13.48
C GLU A 385 9.89 -24.71 12.83
N ILE A 386 9.76 -24.86 11.50
CA ILE A 386 8.47 -24.95 10.82
C ILE A 386 7.68 -26.15 11.36
N GLY A 387 8.29 -27.32 11.50
CA GLY A 387 7.65 -28.51 12.07
C GLY A 387 7.15 -28.25 13.50
N HIS A 388 7.94 -27.62 14.35
CA HIS A 388 7.53 -27.23 15.70
C HIS A 388 6.39 -26.19 15.68
N ALA A 389 6.45 -25.20 14.80
CA ALA A 389 5.42 -24.16 14.71
C ALA A 389 4.10 -24.74 14.20
N LEU A 390 4.11 -25.65 13.24
CA LEU A 390 2.91 -26.39 12.82
C LEU A 390 2.29 -27.19 13.96
N GLN A 391 3.10 -27.92 14.74
CA GLN A 391 2.60 -28.66 15.91
C GLN A 391 1.97 -27.76 16.96
N ARG A 392 2.52 -26.55 17.17
CA ARG A 392 1.92 -25.54 18.08
C ARG A 392 0.61 -24.98 17.57
N ALA A 393 0.47 -24.81 16.25
CA ALA A 393 -0.71 -24.22 15.62
C ALA A 393 -1.92 -25.19 15.58
N TYR A 394 -1.68 -26.50 15.61
CA TYR A 394 -2.73 -27.55 15.58
C TYR A 394 -3.06 -28.13 16.96
N ARG A 395 -2.48 -27.61 18.03
CA ARG A 395 -2.88 -27.87 19.43
C ARG A 395 -3.88 -26.82 19.93
#